data_d72da97354fa67269892ca5c71544395
#
_entry.id   d72da97354fa67269892ca5c71544395
#
_cell.length_a   1.000
_cell.length_b   1.000
_cell.length_c   1.000
_cell.angle_alpha   90.00
_cell.angle_beta   90.00
_cell.angle_gamma   90.00
#
_symmetry.space_group_name_H-M   'P 1'
#
loop_
_entity.id
_entity.type
_entity.pdbx_description
1 polymer ?
#
loop_
_entity_poly.entity_id
_entity_poly.type
_entity_poly.pdbx_seq_one_letter_code
_entity_poly.pdbx_strand_id
1 'polypeptide(L)'
;MTLQQKIMNAFIGKVVRKDLAFLVKGGLPVPTYVLEYLLGQYCATDDQEAIEAGLEKVKQVIKNNYVHRAEAESVKGKIRESGKYRIIDKVTVTLNEKDDEYQAAFANLGLTRVPIGTQYVKANPKLLSGNGVWCIVTIGYISGEDIKVRWDILTLKPVQISNVDLQEYIDQRQNFTTDEWIDFLMHTVGLNPEVMNRREKFITLARLLPHVENNFNFMELGPKGTGKSHVFQELSPYGVLVSGGDVTPARLFVKIQGNKEILGLVGYWDVVAWDEFEQQSGRNVDAVLIDTMQNYLANKSFNRGKGTH
;
A
#
# COMPACT_ATOMS: atom_id res chain seq x y z
N MET A 1 27.08 -0.60 22.76
CA MET A 1 25.66 -0.61 22.34
C MET A 1 25.63 -0.93 20.86
N THR A 2 24.92 -1.97 20.43
CA THR A 2 24.80 -2.31 19.02
C THR A 2 23.89 -1.29 18.30
N LEU A 3 24.01 -1.19 16.97
CA LEU A 3 23.13 -0.32 16.18
C LEU A 3 21.63 -0.64 16.43
N GLN A 4 21.28 -1.91 16.50
CA GLN A 4 19.92 -2.35 16.79
C GLN A 4 19.41 -1.84 18.14
N GLN A 5 20.20 -1.99 19.21
CA GLN A 5 19.86 -1.44 20.54
C GLN A 5 19.70 0.09 20.52
N LYS A 6 20.57 0.77 19.74
CA LYS A 6 20.51 2.22 19.57
C LYS A 6 19.22 2.66 18.88
N ILE A 7 18.79 1.93 17.82
CA ILE A 7 17.53 2.17 17.11
C ILE A 7 16.34 1.95 18.04
N MET A 8 16.31 0.84 18.78
CA MET A 8 15.22 0.53 19.71
C MET A 8 15.07 1.59 20.79
N ASN A 9 16.19 2.10 21.33
CA ASN A 9 16.18 3.15 22.34
C ASN A 9 15.75 4.51 21.79
N ALA A 10 16.15 4.84 20.56
CA ALA A 10 15.79 6.10 19.92
C ALA A 10 14.31 6.18 19.53
N PHE A 11 13.70 5.05 19.12
CA PHE A 11 12.34 4.98 18.61
C PHE A 11 11.49 3.97 19.40
N ILE A 12 11.41 4.17 20.71
CA ILE A 12 10.71 3.28 21.65
C ILE A 12 9.24 3.09 21.20
N GLY A 13 8.81 1.82 21.09
CA GLY A 13 7.45 1.47 20.71
C GLY A 13 7.09 1.72 19.23
N LYS A 14 8.06 2.13 18.40
CA LYS A 14 7.85 2.43 16.97
C LYS A 14 8.63 1.50 16.03
N VAL A 15 9.51 0.69 16.57
CA VAL A 15 10.34 -0.23 15.80
C VAL A 15 9.71 -1.61 15.76
N VAL A 16 9.64 -2.19 14.56
CA VAL A 16 9.19 -3.57 14.33
C VAL A 16 10.30 -4.34 13.66
N ARG A 17 10.58 -5.53 14.17
CA ARG A 17 11.57 -6.43 13.59
C ARG A 17 11.05 -7.00 12.27
N LYS A 18 11.81 -6.86 11.20
CA LYS A 18 11.46 -7.33 9.85
C LYS A 18 11.35 -8.85 9.76
N ASP A 19 12.14 -9.59 10.53
CA ASP A 19 12.08 -11.05 10.60
C ASP A 19 10.71 -11.56 11.09
N LEU A 20 10.06 -10.84 12.00
CA LEU A 20 8.72 -11.19 12.47
C LEU A 20 7.67 -11.11 11.33
N ALA A 21 7.81 -10.14 10.43
CA ALA A 21 6.92 -10.05 9.27
C ALA A 21 7.05 -11.28 8.36
N PHE A 22 8.25 -11.81 8.17
CA PHE A 22 8.49 -13.04 7.43
C PHE A 22 7.82 -14.26 8.08
N LEU A 23 7.89 -14.37 9.40
CA LEU A 23 7.27 -15.48 10.15
C LEU A 23 5.74 -15.48 10.02
N VAL A 24 5.14 -14.27 9.91
CA VAL A 24 3.68 -14.13 9.79
C VAL A 24 3.23 -14.23 8.34
N LYS A 25 4.03 -13.78 7.39
CA LYS A 25 3.64 -13.66 5.98
C LYS A 25 3.29 -15.00 5.35
N GLY A 26 4.12 -16.05 5.56
CA GLY A 26 3.90 -17.32 4.92
C GLY A 26 3.63 -17.17 3.42
N GLY A 27 2.55 -17.77 2.91
CA GLY A 27 2.05 -17.63 1.53
C GLY A 27 0.96 -16.59 1.35
N LEU A 28 0.74 -15.69 2.32
CA LEU A 28 -0.34 -14.70 2.24
C LEU A 28 -0.06 -13.65 1.16
N PRO A 29 -0.99 -13.39 0.22
CA PRO A 29 -0.84 -12.38 -0.82
C PRO A 29 -1.16 -10.97 -0.28
N VAL A 30 -0.55 -10.63 0.86
CA VAL A 30 -0.70 -9.34 1.56
C VAL A 30 0.65 -8.64 1.54
N PRO A 31 0.74 -7.35 1.20
CA PRO A 31 1.98 -6.59 1.29
C PRO A 31 2.58 -6.61 2.70
N THR A 32 3.90 -6.61 2.79
CA THR A 32 4.62 -6.70 4.05
C THR A 32 4.28 -5.54 5.00
N TYR A 33 4.06 -4.33 4.47
CA TYR A 33 3.67 -3.18 5.28
C TYR A 33 2.34 -3.37 6.04
N VAL A 34 1.41 -4.20 5.51
CA VAL A 34 0.16 -4.52 6.21
C VAL A 34 0.44 -5.37 7.46
N LEU A 35 1.36 -6.33 7.33
CA LEU A 35 1.79 -7.17 8.45
C LEU A 35 2.56 -6.36 9.48
N GLU A 36 3.46 -5.50 9.03
CA GLU A 36 4.23 -4.61 9.90
C GLU A 36 3.34 -3.63 10.67
N TYR A 37 2.28 -3.12 10.05
CA TYR A 37 1.28 -2.32 10.73
C TYR A 37 0.62 -3.06 11.90
N LEU A 38 0.28 -4.34 11.71
CA LEU A 38 -0.28 -5.16 12.78
C LEU A 38 0.77 -5.50 13.84
N LEU A 39 1.98 -5.87 13.41
CA LEU A 39 3.10 -6.16 14.33
C LEU A 39 3.47 -4.93 15.17
N GLY A 40 3.43 -3.73 14.58
CA GLY A 40 3.65 -2.48 15.30
C GLY A 40 2.66 -2.23 16.45
N GLN A 41 1.48 -2.84 16.39
CA GLN A 41 0.48 -2.72 17.47
C GLN A 41 0.74 -3.69 18.64
N TYR A 42 1.44 -4.81 18.41
CA TYR A 42 1.56 -5.90 19.37
C TYR A 42 3.00 -6.31 19.67
N CYS A 43 3.96 -5.97 18.84
CA CYS A 43 5.34 -6.46 18.88
C CYS A 43 6.39 -5.34 18.85
N ALA A 44 6.02 -4.08 19.08
CA ALA A 44 6.96 -2.95 19.09
C ALA A 44 7.65 -2.81 20.47
N THR A 45 8.32 -3.88 20.91
CA THR A 45 9.05 -3.99 22.18
C THR A 45 10.29 -4.87 21.98
N ASP A 46 11.21 -4.85 22.92
CA ASP A 46 12.39 -5.72 23.02
C ASP A 46 12.17 -6.93 23.96
N ASP A 47 11.06 -6.94 24.70
CA ASP A 47 10.69 -8.06 25.57
C ASP A 47 10.26 -9.28 24.73
N GLN A 48 11.03 -10.37 24.84
CA GLN A 48 10.83 -11.57 24.06
C GLN A 48 9.48 -12.25 24.34
N GLU A 49 9.04 -12.29 25.59
CA GLU A 49 7.74 -12.89 25.96
C GLU A 49 6.57 -12.08 25.38
N ALA A 50 6.66 -10.75 25.45
CA ALA A 50 5.67 -9.87 24.86
C ALA A 50 5.65 -9.98 23.31
N ILE A 51 6.80 -10.14 22.67
CA ILE A 51 6.91 -10.36 21.23
C ILE A 51 6.23 -11.67 20.84
N GLU A 52 6.50 -12.78 21.54
CA GLU A 52 5.89 -14.08 21.25
C GLU A 52 4.36 -14.06 21.41
N ALA A 53 3.88 -13.48 22.52
CA ALA A 53 2.45 -13.28 22.73
C ALA A 53 1.80 -12.38 21.67
N GLY A 54 2.48 -11.29 21.29
CA GLY A 54 2.07 -10.38 20.24
C GLY A 54 2.01 -11.06 18.87
N LEU A 55 3.00 -11.88 18.55
CA LEU A 55 3.09 -12.63 17.30
C LEU A 55 1.91 -13.59 17.13
N GLU A 56 1.58 -14.34 18.19
CA GLU A 56 0.42 -15.24 18.18
C GLU A 56 -0.88 -14.44 17.99
N LYS A 57 -0.99 -13.28 18.62
CA LYS A 57 -2.15 -12.40 18.45
C LYS A 57 -2.27 -11.86 17.02
N VAL A 58 -1.17 -11.46 16.39
CA VAL A 58 -1.16 -11.04 14.99
C VAL A 58 -1.56 -12.18 14.06
N LYS A 59 -1.03 -13.40 14.26
CA LYS A 59 -1.44 -14.59 13.51
C LYS A 59 -2.94 -14.86 13.64
N GLN A 60 -3.49 -14.75 14.86
CA GLN A 60 -4.94 -14.90 15.07
C GLN A 60 -5.76 -13.81 14.39
N VAL A 61 -5.31 -12.55 14.46
CA VAL A 61 -5.98 -11.42 13.76
C VAL A 61 -6.01 -11.68 12.26
N ILE A 62 -4.91 -12.11 11.68
CA ILE A 62 -4.85 -12.42 10.25
C ILE A 62 -5.75 -13.62 9.93
N LYS A 63 -5.63 -14.73 10.67
CA LYS A 63 -6.44 -15.93 10.47
C LYS A 63 -7.93 -15.65 10.53
N ASN A 64 -8.36 -14.78 11.43
CA ASN A 64 -9.77 -14.49 11.66
C ASN A 64 -10.32 -13.40 10.74
N ASN A 65 -9.50 -12.44 10.33
CA ASN A 65 -9.98 -11.24 9.66
C ASN A 65 -9.51 -11.10 8.21
N TYR A 66 -8.40 -11.74 7.82
CA TYR A 66 -8.00 -11.72 6.43
C TYR A 66 -8.97 -12.54 5.57
N VAL A 67 -9.49 -11.91 4.52
CA VAL A 67 -10.42 -12.59 3.62
C VAL A 67 -9.64 -13.30 2.52
N HIS A 68 -9.67 -14.62 2.52
CA HIS A 68 -9.24 -15.41 1.37
C HIS A 68 -10.35 -15.41 0.31
N ARG A 69 -10.02 -15.09 -0.93
CA ARG A 69 -11.01 -15.00 -2.01
C ARG A 69 -11.81 -16.29 -2.21
N ALA A 70 -11.17 -17.43 -1.99
CA ALA A 70 -11.83 -18.75 -2.06
C ALA A 70 -12.86 -18.97 -0.93
N GLU A 71 -12.76 -18.23 0.18
CA GLU A 71 -13.63 -18.34 1.35
C GLU A 71 -14.64 -17.19 1.46
N ALA A 72 -14.72 -16.34 0.44
CA ALA A 72 -15.54 -15.13 0.45
C ALA A 72 -17.01 -15.41 0.83
N GLU A 73 -17.63 -16.45 0.28
CA GLU A 73 -19.01 -16.78 0.58
C GLU A 73 -19.20 -17.26 2.04
N SER A 74 -18.25 -18.02 2.59
CA SER A 74 -18.25 -18.40 3.99
C SER A 74 -18.16 -17.19 4.91
N VAL A 75 -17.28 -16.23 4.57
CA VAL A 75 -17.15 -14.97 5.33
C VAL A 75 -18.43 -14.14 5.25
N LYS A 76 -19.06 -14.04 4.09
CA LYS A 76 -20.38 -13.38 3.95
C LYS A 76 -21.44 -14.03 4.81
N GLY A 77 -21.47 -15.38 4.88
CA GLY A 77 -22.35 -16.12 5.78
C GLY A 77 -22.14 -15.75 7.24
N LYS A 78 -20.88 -15.73 7.70
CA LYS A 78 -20.53 -15.30 9.07
C LYS A 78 -20.97 -13.88 9.37
N ILE A 79 -20.79 -12.93 8.43
CA ILE A 79 -21.23 -11.54 8.61
C ILE A 79 -22.75 -11.48 8.75
N ARG A 80 -23.48 -12.22 7.91
CA ARG A 80 -24.94 -12.30 7.98
C ARG A 80 -25.44 -12.83 9.31
N GLU A 81 -24.82 -13.89 9.82
CA GLU A 81 -25.20 -14.53 11.09
C GLU A 81 -24.87 -13.66 12.31
N SER A 82 -23.68 -13.02 12.32
CA SER A 82 -23.24 -12.20 13.43
C SER A 82 -23.73 -10.76 13.39
N GLY A 83 -24.37 -10.33 12.28
CA GLY A 83 -24.79 -8.95 12.03
C GLY A 83 -23.66 -7.99 11.71
N LYS A 84 -22.45 -8.22 12.20
CA LYS A 84 -21.24 -7.45 11.90
C LYS A 84 -19.98 -8.32 12.01
N TYR A 85 -18.96 -8.00 11.19
CA TYR A 85 -17.70 -8.72 11.22
C TYR A 85 -16.54 -7.81 10.81
N ARG A 86 -15.37 -8.01 11.41
CA ARG A 86 -14.17 -7.27 11.07
C ARG A 86 -13.35 -8.04 10.05
N ILE A 87 -12.97 -7.37 8.97
CA ILE A 87 -12.19 -7.96 7.88
C ILE A 87 -10.95 -7.13 7.54
N ILE A 88 -9.97 -7.77 6.92
CA ILE A 88 -8.82 -7.14 6.27
C ILE A 88 -8.96 -7.43 4.78
N ASP A 89 -9.19 -6.40 3.99
CA ASP A 89 -9.38 -6.52 2.53
C ASP A 89 -8.89 -5.26 1.81
N LYS A 90 -8.69 -5.38 0.51
CA LYS A 90 -8.36 -4.28 -0.38
C LYS A 90 -9.62 -3.63 -0.91
N VAL A 91 -9.77 -2.33 -0.63
CA VAL A 91 -11.00 -1.57 -0.89
C VAL A 91 -10.76 -0.52 -1.98
N THR A 92 -11.65 -0.46 -2.96
CA THR A 92 -11.77 0.62 -3.94
C THR A 92 -13.09 1.32 -3.76
N VAL A 93 -13.15 2.61 -4.11
CA VAL A 93 -14.38 3.39 -4.01
C VAL A 93 -14.66 4.08 -5.34
N THR A 94 -15.93 4.13 -5.72
CA THR A 94 -16.41 4.86 -6.90
C THR A 94 -17.62 5.71 -6.51
N LEU A 95 -17.82 6.82 -7.19
CA LEU A 95 -19.03 7.63 -7.05
C LEU A 95 -20.14 7.05 -7.94
N ASN A 96 -21.26 6.70 -7.34
CA ASN A 96 -22.51 6.40 -8.07
C ASN A 96 -23.27 7.71 -8.28
N GLU A 97 -23.22 8.22 -9.49
CA GLU A 97 -23.81 9.51 -9.86
C GLU A 97 -25.34 9.52 -9.85
N LYS A 98 -25.97 8.35 -9.98
CA LYS A 98 -27.43 8.26 -9.96
C LYS A 98 -28.01 8.56 -8.59
N ASP A 99 -27.32 8.02 -7.57
CA ASP A 99 -27.78 8.08 -6.19
C ASP A 99 -27.01 9.12 -5.38
N ASP A 100 -26.02 9.81 -6.03
CA ASP A 100 -25.07 10.74 -5.41
C ASP A 100 -24.36 10.19 -4.16
N GLU A 101 -23.99 8.90 -4.25
CA GLU A 101 -23.40 8.15 -3.14
C GLU A 101 -22.05 7.52 -3.54
N TYR A 102 -21.12 7.50 -2.60
CA TYR A 102 -19.91 6.70 -2.76
C TYR A 102 -20.19 5.22 -2.47
N GLN A 103 -19.65 4.36 -3.31
CA GLN A 103 -19.79 2.91 -3.21
C GLN A 103 -18.42 2.23 -3.17
N ALA A 104 -18.23 1.39 -2.16
CA ALA A 104 -17.03 0.60 -1.99
C ALA A 104 -17.15 -0.78 -2.64
N ALA A 105 -16.02 -1.26 -3.19
CA ALA A 105 -15.85 -2.62 -3.64
C ALA A 105 -14.70 -3.28 -2.90
N PHE A 106 -14.86 -4.54 -2.52
CA PHE A 106 -13.92 -5.37 -1.77
C PHE A 106 -13.31 -6.42 -2.67
N ALA A 107 -11.99 -6.41 -2.82
CA ALA A 107 -11.29 -7.25 -3.81
C ALA A 107 -11.40 -8.74 -3.50
N ASN A 108 -11.24 -9.13 -2.24
CA ASN A 108 -11.25 -10.52 -1.82
C ASN A 108 -12.66 -11.00 -1.42
N LEU A 109 -13.39 -10.18 -0.64
CA LEU A 109 -14.76 -10.52 -0.24
C LEU A 109 -15.73 -10.53 -1.42
N GLY A 110 -15.38 -9.85 -2.53
CA GLY A 110 -16.19 -9.83 -3.75
C GLY A 110 -17.50 -9.05 -3.63
N LEU A 111 -17.65 -8.22 -2.59
CA LEU A 111 -18.76 -7.28 -2.50
C LEU A 111 -18.48 -6.06 -3.36
N THR A 112 -19.50 -5.60 -4.05
CA THR A 112 -19.48 -4.37 -4.85
C THR A 112 -20.66 -3.50 -4.45
N ARG A 113 -20.56 -2.18 -4.66
CA ARG A 113 -21.63 -1.22 -4.41
C ARG A 113 -22.10 -1.18 -2.95
N VAL A 114 -21.17 -1.35 -2.00
CA VAL A 114 -21.48 -1.17 -0.58
C VAL A 114 -21.40 0.34 -0.28
N PRO A 115 -22.46 0.96 0.26
CA PRO A 115 -22.43 2.37 0.61
C PRO A 115 -21.29 2.69 1.56
N ILE A 116 -20.65 3.83 1.36
CA ILE A 116 -19.56 4.31 2.21
C ILE A 116 -19.72 5.80 2.49
N GLY A 117 -19.55 6.19 3.73
CA GLY A 117 -19.66 7.57 4.14
C GLY A 117 -18.59 8.47 3.50
N THR A 118 -19.01 9.65 3.04
CA THR A 118 -18.16 10.66 2.39
C THR A 118 -16.93 11.04 3.24
N GLN A 119 -17.04 10.99 4.57
CA GLN A 119 -15.94 11.27 5.49
C GLN A 119 -14.74 10.35 5.28
N TYR A 120 -14.95 9.07 4.98
CA TYR A 120 -13.87 8.11 4.73
C TYR A 120 -13.12 8.44 3.44
N VAL A 121 -13.87 8.85 2.40
CA VAL A 121 -13.31 9.20 1.10
C VAL A 121 -12.53 10.52 1.17
N LYS A 122 -13.09 11.53 1.85
CA LYS A 122 -12.41 12.81 2.06
C LYS A 122 -11.11 12.67 2.86
N ALA A 123 -11.12 11.80 3.88
CA ALA A 123 -9.92 11.53 4.66
C ALA A 123 -8.87 10.70 3.90
N ASN A 124 -9.30 9.92 2.89
CA ASN A 124 -8.43 9.00 2.15
C ASN A 124 -8.75 9.00 0.65
N PRO A 125 -8.36 10.04 -0.10
CA PRO A 125 -8.66 10.18 -1.54
C PRO A 125 -8.13 9.01 -2.39
N LYS A 126 -7.07 8.32 -1.94
CA LYS A 126 -6.50 7.13 -2.59
C LYS A 126 -7.51 5.98 -2.77
N LEU A 127 -8.59 5.95 -2.00
CA LEU A 127 -9.68 5.00 -2.19
C LEU A 127 -10.32 5.10 -3.59
N LEU A 128 -10.27 6.29 -4.20
CA LEU A 128 -10.81 6.55 -5.55
C LEU A 128 -9.85 6.14 -6.68
N SER A 129 -8.61 5.72 -6.35
CA SER A 129 -7.55 5.47 -7.35
C SER A 129 -7.82 4.29 -8.31
N GLY A 130 -8.85 3.49 -8.04
CA GLY A 130 -9.15 2.27 -8.80
C GLY A 130 -8.19 1.10 -8.52
N ASN A 131 -7.05 1.35 -7.88
CA ASN A 131 -6.07 0.29 -7.56
C ASN A 131 -6.29 -0.33 -6.17
N GLY A 132 -7.14 0.30 -5.37
CA GLY A 132 -7.53 -0.15 -4.03
C GLY A 132 -6.49 0.10 -2.95
N VAL A 133 -6.97 0.28 -1.75
CA VAL A 133 -6.19 0.50 -0.52
C VAL A 133 -6.47 -0.62 0.45
N TRP A 134 -5.43 -1.18 1.08
CA TRP A 134 -5.62 -2.16 2.16
C TRP A 134 -6.23 -1.49 3.39
N CYS A 135 -7.34 -2.06 3.85
CA CYS A 135 -8.10 -1.51 4.97
C CYS A 135 -8.48 -2.59 5.98
N ILE A 136 -8.59 -2.19 7.22
CA ILE A 136 -9.29 -2.92 8.27
C ILE A 136 -10.70 -2.35 8.30
N VAL A 137 -11.69 -3.19 8.02
CA VAL A 137 -13.07 -2.74 7.86
C VAL A 137 -13.99 -3.56 8.76
N THR A 138 -14.90 -2.90 9.45
CA THR A 138 -16.04 -3.57 10.08
C THR A 138 -17.23 -3.42 9.17
N ILE A 139 -17.67 -4.55 8.61
CA ILE A 139 -18.86 -4.62 7.74
C ILE A 139 -20.05 -5.07 8.59
N GLY A 140 -21.16 -4.38 8.41
CA GLY A 140 -22.47 -4.74 8.95
C GLY A 140 -23.35 -5.44 7.92
N TYR A 141 -24.29 -6.24 8.39
CA TYR A 141 -25.35 -6.82 7.60
C TYR A 141 -26.70 -6.53 8.22
N ILE A 142 -27.61 -5.96 7.43
CA ILE A 142 -28.94 -5.57 7.87
C ILE A 142 -29.94 -6.61 7.35
N SER A 143 -30.62 -7.29 8.26
CA SER A 143 -31.65 -8.29 7.96
C SER A 143 -33.04 -7.62 7.98
N GLY A 144 -33.93 -8.01 7.03
CA GLY A 144 -35.29 -7.49 6.93
C GLY A 144 -35.88 -7.76 5.56
N GLU A 145 -37.23 -7.66 5.42
CA GLU A 145 -37.92 -8.02 4.18
C GLU A 145 -37.82 -6.92 3.10
N ASP A 146 -37.91 -5.64 3.45
CA ASP A 146 -37.93 -4.50 2.51
C ASP A 146 -36.59 -3.77 2.36
N ILE A 147 -35.46 -4.39 2.74
CA ILE A 147 -34.15 -3.73 2.76
C ILE A 147 -33.47 -3.86 1.38
N LYS A 148 -33.31 -2.73 0.68
CA LYS A 148 -32.63 -2.66 -0.63
C LYS A 148 -31.12 -2.83 -0.52
N VAL A 149 -30.51 -2.27 0.51
CA VAL A 149 -29.06 -2.32 0.75
C VAL A 149 -28.80 -3.05 2.06
N ARG A 150 -28.23 -4.23 1.97
CA ARG A 150 -28.01 -5.12 3.11
C ARG A 150 -26.65 -4.99 3.75
N TRP A 151 -25.68 -4.46 3.03
CA TRP A 151 -24.31 -4.31 3.47
C TRP A 151 -24.03 -2.86 3.85
N ASP A 152 -23.35 -2.65 4.97
CA ASP A 152 -22.96 -1.32 5.44
C ASP A 152 -21.53 -1.34 5.97
N ILE A 153 -20.82 -0.20 5.84
CA ILE A 153 -19.47 -0.01 6.36
C ILE A 153 -19.58 0.75 7.68
N LEU A 154 -19.50 0.02 8.79
CA LEU A 154 -19.55 0.60 10.12
C LEU A 154 -18.26 1.35 10.48
N THR A 155 -17.11 0.79 10.14
CA THR A 155 -15.80 1.44 10.29
C THR A 155 -14.88 1.05 9.15
N LEU A 156 -14.05 2.00 8.70
CA LEU A 156 -12.99 1.76 7.73
C LEU A 156 -11.72 2.47 8.20
N LYS A 157 -10.64 1.72 8.31
CA LYS A 157 -9.32 2.23 8.66
C LYS A 157 -8.29 1.74 7.63
N PRO A 158 -7.76 2.64 6.79
CA PRO A 158 -6.65 2.30 5.92
C PRO A 158 -5.44 1.83 6.72
N VAL A 159 -4.72 0.86 6.18
CA VAL A 159 -3.47 0.36 6.76
C VAL A 159 -2.35 1.32 6.38
N GLN A 160 -2.23 2.38 7.15
CA GLN A 160 -1.20 3.41 6.98
C GLN A 160 -0.93 4.09 8.33
N ILE A 161 0.26 4.66 8.50
CA ILE A 161 0.58 5.48 9.65
C ILE A 161 -0.19 6.79 9.52
N SER A 162 -1.00 7.12 10.51
CA SER A 162 -1.86 8.32 10.50
C SER A 162 -1.15 9.56 11.05
N ASN A 163 -0.19 9.38 11.95
CA ASN A 163 0.57 10.46 12.56
C ASN A 163 2.07 10.11 12.57
N VAL A 164 2.87 10.95 11.93
CA VAL A 164 4.34 10.90 12.00
C VAL A 164 4.79 12.14 12.75
N ASP A 165 5.49 11.97 13.87
CA ASP A 165 6.18 13.05 14.55
C ASP A 165 7.51 13.30 13.83
N LEU A 166 7.48 14.25 12.89
CA LEU A 166 8.66 14.59 12.11
C LEU A 166 9.75 15.22 12.98
N GLN A 167 9.39 15.98 14.02
CA GLN A 167 10.37 16.63 14.88
C GLN A 167 11.14 15.59 15.70
N GLU A 168 10.44 14.62 16.29
CA GLU A 168 11.09 13.49 16.97
C GLU A 168 12.06 12.77 16.03
N TYR A 169 11.67 12.52 14.79
CA TYR A 169 12.51 11.85 13.81
C TYR A 169 13.77 12.65 13.49
N ILE A 170 13.67 13.97 13.35
CA ILE A 170 14.82 14.88 13.12
C ILE A 170 15.73 14.89 14.34
N ASP A 171 15.18 14.98 15.54
CA ASP A 171 15.93 15.04 16.79
C ASP A 171 16.69 13.72 17.03
N GLN A 172 16.02 12.59 16.84
CA GLN A 172 16.64 11.27 16.98
C GLN A 172 17.73 11.02 15.94
N ARG A 173 17.59 11.56 14.71
CA ARG A 173 18.61 11.45 13.66
C ARG A 173 19.97 11.97 14.12
N GLN A 174 20.01 12.98 14.99
CA GLN A 174 21.26 13.58 15.50
C GLN A 174 22.07 12.61 16.37
N ASN A 175 21.44 11.60 16.93
CA ASN A 175 22.09 10.57 17.73
C ASN A 175 22.89 9.57 16.89
N PHE A 176 22.72 9.54 15.57
CA PHE A 176 23.35 8.56 14.68
C PHE A 176 24.41 9.20 13.80
N THR A 177 25.52 8.51 13.60
CA THR A 177 26.45 8.85 12.52
C THR A 177 25.79 8.65 11.16
N THR A 178 26.37 9.20 10.12
CA THR A 178 25.83 9.03 8.77
C THR A 178 25.82 7.56 8.31
N ASP A 179 26.86 6.80 8.63
CA ASP A 179 26.94 5.39 8.25
C ASP A 179 25.95 4.53 9.07
N GLU A 180 25.80 4.78 10.37
CA GLU A 180 24.75 4.13 11.18
C GLU A 180 23.34 4.44 10.63
N TRP A 181 23.11 5.68 10.18
CA TRP A 181 21.82 6.06 9.60
C TRP A 181 21.55 5.39 8.26
N ILE A 182 22.58 5.26 7.41
CA ILE A 182 22.49 4.48 6.17
C ILE A 182 22.11 3.03 6.49
N ASP A 183 22.77 2.42 7.46
CA ASP A 183 22.49 1.05 7.86
C ASP A 183 21.09 0.90 8.48
N PHE A 184 20.65 1.88 9.25
CA PHE A 184 19.26 1.92 9.74
C PHE A 184 18.24 1.97 8.60
N LEU A 185 18.45 2.82 7.60
CA LEU A 185 17.57 2.88 6.42
C LEU A 185 17.58 1.55 5.65
N MET A 186 18.72 0.88 5.51
CA MET A 186 18.82 -0.44 4.90
C MET A 186 17.98 -1.49 5.66
N HIS A 187 18.07 -1.50 6.99
CA HIS A 187 17.21 -2.35 7.82
C HIS A 187 15.72 -2.05 7.63
N THR A 188 15.35 -0.76 7.52
CA THR A 188 13.96 -0.33 7.28
C THR A 188 13.43 -0.88 5.95
N VAL A 189 14.27 -0.95 4.92
CA VAL A 189 13.92 -1.58 3.62
C VAL A 189 13.84 -3.12 3.72
N GLY A 190 14.37 -3.71 4.80
CA GLY A 190 14.39 -5.16 5.03
C GLY A 190 15.63 -5.85 4.45
N LEU A 191 16.72 -5.11 4.27
CA LEU A 191 17.99 -5.62 3.75
C LEU A 191 19.06 -5.63 4.84
N ASN A 192 20.01 -6.57 4.73
CA ASN A 192 21.15 -6.64 5.65
C ASN A 192 22.29 -5.75 5.17
N PRO A 193 22.62 -4.64 5.86
CA PRO A 193 23.70 -3.75 5.48
C PRO A 193 25.10 -4.35 5.67
N GLU A 194 25.26 -5.39 6.49
CA GLU A 194 26.57 -5.99 6.80
C GLU A 194 27.20 -6.70 5.60
N VAL A 195 26.38 -7.20 4.67
CA VAL A 195 26.82 -7.90 3.47
C VAL A 195 27.01 -6.98 2.26
N MET A 196 26.81 -5.67 2.43
CA MET A 196 26.87 -4.68 1.37
C MET A 196 27.98 -3.65 1.59
N ASN A 197 28.72 -3.34 0.54
CA ASN A 197 29.63 -2.21 0.55
C ASN A 197 28.86 -0.86 0.50
N ARG A 198 29.56 0.24 0.78
CA ARG A 198 28.92 1.56 0.87
C ARG A 198 28.23 1.99 -0.44
N ARG A 199 28.82 1.67 -1.59
CA ARG A 199 28.23 2.00 -2.91
C ARG A 199 26.94 1.22 -3.15
N GLU A 200 26.91 -0.05 -2.81
CA GLU A 200 25.72 -0.90 -2.92
C GLU A 200 24.58 -0.38 -2.04
N LYS A 201 24.90 0.05 -0.79
CA LYS A 201 23.91 0.68 0.08
C LYS A 201 23.32 1.93 -0.56
N PHE A 202 24.13 2.84 -1.13
CA PHE A 202 23.62 4.04 -1.80
C PHE A 202 22.77 3.74 -3.03
N ILE A 203 23.18 2.81 -3.88
CA ILE A 203 22.41 2.38 -5.05
C ILE A 203 21.05 1.82 -4.61
N THR A 204 21.02 1.03 -3.55
CA THR A 204 19.79 0.46 -3.02
C THR A 204 18.88 1.53 -2.41
N LEU A 205 19.44 2.47 -1.64
CA LEU A 205 18.68 3.58 -1.06
C LEU A 205 18.16 4.56 -2.11
N ALA A 206 18.80 4.63 -3.30
CA ALA A 206 18.29 5.42 -4.41
C ALA A 206 16.87 5.01 -4.84
N ARG A 207 16.47 3.75 -4.58
CA ARG A 207 15.09 3.26 -4.79
C ARG A 207 14.05 3.98 -3.93
N LEU A 208 14.47 4.62 -2.83
CA LEU A 208 13.59 5.39 -1.96
C LEU A 208 13.37 6.82 -2.44
N LEU A 209 14.24 7.33 -3.34
CA LEU A 209 14.15 8.72 -3.80
C LEU A 209 12.79 9.09 -4.39
N PRO A 210 12.12 8.25 -5.20
CA PRO A 210 10.78 8.57 -5.69
C PRO A 210 9.72 8.74 -4.61
N HIS A 211 9.96 8.17 -3.41
CA HIS A 211 9.04 8.33 -2.27
C HIS A 211 9.19 9.65 -1.52
N VAL A 212 10.32 10.33 -1.69
CA VAL A 212 10.70 11.52 -0.91
C VAL A 212 10.96 12.76 -1.77
N GLU A 213 11.26 12.58 -3.07
CA GLU A 213 11.55 13.65 -4.01
C GLU A 213 10.44 13.80 -5.04
N ASN A 214 9.93 15.02 -5.16
CA ASN A 214 8.88 15.31 -6.12
C ASN A 214 9.41 15.26 -7.57
N ASN A 215 8.67 14.60 -8.44
CA ASN A 215 9.01 14.41 -9.85
C ASN A 215 10.38 13.72 -10.09
N PHE A 216 10.80 12.85 -9.17
CA PHE A 216 12.00 12.05 -9.35
C PHE A 216 11.65 10.77 -10.14
N ASN A 217 12.16 10.69 -11.36
CA ASN A 217 11.95 9.54 -12.25
C ASN A 217 13.28 8.85 -12.50
N PHE A 218 13.32 7.53 -12.40
CA PHE A 218 14.51 6.77 -12.74
C PHE A 218 14.17 5.38 -13.27
N MET A 219 15.15 4.76 -13.92
CA MET A 219 15.06 3.39 -14.41
C MET A 219 16.18 2.57 -13.77
N GLU A 220 15.81 1.40 -13.25
CA GLU A 220 16.75 0.45 -12.67
C GLU A 220 16.83 -0.80 -13.55
N LEU A 221 18.01 -1.09 -14.07
CA LEU A 221 18.33 -2.30 -14.83
C LEU A 221 19.15 -3.23 -13.95
N GLY A 222 18.85 -4.52 -13.98
CA GLY A 222 19.60 -5.51 -13.22
C GLY A 222 18.91 -6.87 -13.17
N PRO A 223 19.63 -7.91 -12.70
CA PRO A 223 19.13 -9.28 -12.70
C PRO A 223 17.88 -9.45 -11.81
N LYS A 224 17.16 -10.54 -12.04
CA LYS A 224 16.01 -10.94 -11.21
C LYS A 224 16.47 -11.26 -9.78
N GLY A 225 15.57 -11.08 -8.81
CA GLY A 225 15.84 -11.44 -7.40
C GLY A 225 16.64 -10.41 -6.59
N THR A 226 16.93 -9.22 -7.12
CA THR A 226 17.70 -8.17 -6.40
C THR A 226 16.79 -7.21 -5.59
N GLY A 227 15.52 -7.53 -5.42
CA GLY A 227 14.59 -6.75 -4.60
C GLY A 227 14.10 -5.45 -5.23
N LYS A 228 14.28 -5.22 -6.54
CA LYS A 228 13.85 -3.99 -7.22
C LYS A 228 12.36 -3.72 -7.01
N SER A 229 11.51 -4.65 -7.41
CA SER A 229 10.05 -4.52 -7.32
C SER A 229 9.54 -4.56 -5.88
N HIS A 230 10.27 -5.22 -4.97
CA HIS A 230 9.91 -5.38 -3.55
C HIS A 230 9.70 -4.04 -2.86
N VAL A 231 10.59 -3.07 -3.08
CA VAL A 231 10.52 -1.74 -2.45
C VAL A 231 9.22 -1.02 -2.82
N PHE A 232 8.78 -1.14 -4.07
CA PHE A 232 7.58 -0.44 -4.55
C PHE A 232 6.27 -1.16 -4.25
N GLN A 233 6.32 -2.46 -4.01
CA GLN A 233 5.14 -3.28 -3.71
C GLN A 233 4.91 -3.49 -2.22
N GLU A 234 5.98 -3.67 -1.46
CA GLU A 234 5.92 -4.23 -0.11
C GLU A 234 6.22 -3.21 1.00
N LEU A 235 7.00 -2.15 0.69
CA LEU A 235 7.51 -1.24 1.70
C LEU A 235 6.48 -0.22 2.18
N SER A 236 5.69 0.33 1.27
CA SER A 236 4.91 1.53 1.55
C SER A 236 3.49 1.47 0.98
N PRO A 237 2.48 1.94 1.73
CA PRO A 237 1.11 2.10 1.21
C PRO A 237 0.98 3.27 0.22
N TYR A 238 2.03 4.05 0.00
CA TYR A 238 2.03 5.23 -0.87
C TYR A 238 2.58 4.95 -2.28
N GLY A 239 3.13 3.76 -2.50
CA GLY A 239 3.59 3.28 -3.81
C GLY A 239 2.62 2.28 -4.44
N VAL A 240 2.67 2.21 -5.75
CA VAL A 240 1.97 1.18 -6.53
C VAL A 240 2.90 0.59 -7.56
N LEU A 241 2.95 -0.75 -7.63
CA LEU A 241 3.65 -1.49 -8.67
C LEU A 241 2.64 -1.96 -9.71
N VAL A 242 2.88 -1.60 -10.96
CA VAL A 242 2.13 -2.09 -12.11
C VAL A 242 3.00 -3.13 -12.82
N SER A 243 2.57 -4.37 -12.83
CA SER A 243 3.22 -5.45 -13.56
C SER A 243 2.44 -5.78 -14.82
N GLY A 244 3.15 -6.06 -15.91
CA GLY A 244 2.56 -6.44 -17.19
C GLY A 244 2.07 -5.26 -18.04
N GLY A 245 1.81 -5.50 -19.31
CA GLY A 245 1.66 -4.49 -20.35
C GLY A 245 0.30 -3.86 -20.55
N ASP A 246 -0.61 -3.98 -19.61
CA ASP A 246 -1.94 -3.34 -19.72
C ASP A 246 -1.95 -1.90 -19.17
N VAL A 247 -0.83 -1.19 -19.32
CA VAL A 247 -0.75 0.20 -18.90
C VAL A 247 -1.09 1.09 -20.10
N THR A 248 -2.24 1.73 -20.01
CA THR A 248 -2.66 2.72 -21.01
C THR A 248 -2.44 4.15 -20.49
N PRO A 249 -2.27 5.16 -21.34
CA PRO A 249 -2.21 6.56 -20.91
C PRO A 249 -3.42 6.97 -20.06
N ALA A 250 -4.59 6.42 -20.35
CA ALA A 250 -5.81 6.67 -19.58
C ALA A 250 -5.74 6.12 -18.15
N ARG A 251 -5.13 4.96 -17.96
CA ARG A 251 -4.94 4.38 -16.62
C ARG A 251 -3.90 5.12 -15.81
N LEU A 252 -2.86 5.64 -16.48
CA LEU A 252 -1.78 6.37 -15.81
C LEU A 252 -2.18 7.78 -15.41
N PHE A 253 -2.69 8.54 -16.36
CA PHE A 253 -2.86 9.98 -16.24
C PHE A 253 -4.32 10.37 -16.04
N VAL A 254 -5.11 10.36 -17.10
CA VAL A 254 -6.51 10.78 -17.08
C VAL A 254 -7.35 9.92 -18.00
N LYS A 255 -8.44 9.40 -17.49
CA LYS A 255 -9.49 8.74 -18.25
C LYS A 255 -10.64 9.72 -18.47
N ILE A 256 -11.06 9.89 -19.73
CA ILE A 256 -12.26 10.64 -20.08
C ILE A 256 -13.42 9.66 -20.16
N GLN A 257 -14.47 9.92 -19.39
CA GLN A 257 -15.70 9.12 -19.40
C GLN A 257 -16.90 10.07 -19.55
N GLY A 258 -17.45 10.17 -20.74
CA GLY A 258 -18.42 11.21 -21.08
C GLY A 258 -17.79 12.60 -20.98
N ASN A 259 -18.36 13.47 -20.16
CA ASN A 259 -17.84 14.82 -19.89
C ASN A 259 -16.96 14.90 -18.63
N LYS A 260 -16.62 13.74 -18.02
CA LYS A 260 -15.83 13.71 -16.77
C LYS A 260 -14.42 13.24 -17.02
N GLU A 261 -13.51 13.89 -16.32
CA GLU A 261 -12.10 13.55 -16.23
C GLU A 261 -11.85 12.80 -14.91
N ILE A 262 -11.37 11.59 -15.01
CA ILE A 262 -11.02 10.73 -13.86
C ILE A 262 -9.50 10.60 -13.83
N LEU A 263 -8.90 11.08 -12.75
CA LEU A 263 -7.45 10.98 -12.56
C LEU A 263 -6.98 9.51 -12.58
N GLY A 264 -5.85 9.27 -13.19
CA GLY A 264 -5.18 7.98 -13.23
C GLY A 264 -4.26 7.77 -12.02
N LEU A 265 -3.40 6.75 -12.12
CA LEU A 265 -2.52 6.33 -11.01
C LEU A 265 -1.61 7.46 -10.53
N VAL A 266 -1.02 8.23 -11.45
CA VAL A 266 -0.09 9.33 -11.13
C VAL A 266 -0.76 10.45 -10.32
N GLY A 267 -2.08 10.62 -10.46
CA GLY A 267 -2.84 11.61 -9.68
C GLY A 267 -3.16 11.19 -8.25
N TYR A 268 -2.98 9.92 -7.90
CA TYR A 268 -3.35 9.39 -6.57
C TYR A 268 -2.16 8.84 -5.77
N TRP A 269 -1.09 8.38 -6.45
CA TRP A 269 0.02 7.68 -5.81
C TRP A 269 1.27 8.54 -5.83
N ASP A 270 1.99 8.53 -4.72
CA ASP A 270 3.26 9.25 -4.61
C ASP A 270 4.34 8.60 -5.50
N VAL A 271 4.26 7.27 -5.66
CA VAL A 271 5.15 6.50 -6.53
C VAL A 271 4.35 5.53 -7.39
N VAL A 272 4.57 5.61 -8.71
CA VAL A 272 4.08 4.62 -9.67
C VAL A 272 5.27 3.93 -10.30
N ALA A 273 5.45 2.65 -10.01
CA ALA A 273 6.54 1.83 -10.54
C ALA A 273 6.02 0.83 -11.58
N TRP A 274 6.85 0.52 -12.56
CA TRP A 274 6.57 -0.51 -13.56
C TRP A 274 7.58 -1.63 -13.47
N ASP A 275 7.09 -2.86 -13.49
CA ASP A 275 7.91 -4.06 -13.61
C ASP A 275 7.76 -4.66 -15.01
N GLU A 276 8.88 -5.12 -15.57
CA GLU A 276 8.93 -5.80 -16.89
C GLU A 276 8.30 -4.97 -18.03
N PHE A 277 8.68 -3.69 -18.15
CA PHE A 277 8.14 -2.77 -19.14
C PHE A 277 8.32 -3.26 -20.60
N GLU A 278 9.37 -4.02 -20.89
CA GLU A 278 9.69 -4.52 -22.25
C GLU A 278 9.26 -5.97 -22.52
N GLN A 279 8.97 -6.78 -21.50
CA GLN A 279 8.72 -8.21 -21.70
C GLN A 279 7.24 -8.52 -21.90
N GLN A 280 6.69 -8.12 -23.03
CA GLN A 280 5.49 -8.77 -23.50
C GLN A 280 5.75 -9.48 -24.81
N SER A 281 5.69 -10.80 -24.73
CA SER A 281 5.79 -11.71 -25.84
C SER A 281 4.92 -11.24 -27.03
N GLY A 282 5.57 -10.60 -28.03
CA GLY A 282 4.97 -10.30 -29.33
C GLY A 282 4.06 -9.08 -29.41
N ARG A 283 3.89 -8.29 -28.35
CA ARG A 283 3.20 -6.98 -28.42
C ARG A 283 4.22 -5.87 -28.20
N ASN A 284 4.39 -5.00 -29.18
CA ASN A 284 5.12 -3.76 -29.02
C ASN A 284 4.43 -2.95 -27.94
N VAL A 285 5.21 -2.38 -27.01
CA VAL A 285 4.72 -1.34 -26.10
C VAL A 285 4.01 -0.28 -26.96
N ASP A 286 2.83 0.12 -26.57
CA ASP A 286 2.06 1.10 -27.33
C ASP A 286 2.92 2.36 -27.56
N ALA A 287 3.23 2.67 -28.83
CA ALA A 287 4.04 3.82 -29.18
C ALA A 287 3.47 5.12 -28.59
N VAL A 288 2.13 5.21 -28.53
CA VAL A 288 1.43 6.34 -27.90
C VAL A 288 1.77 6.45 -26.41
N LEU A 289 1.92 5.32 -25.72
CA LEU A 289 2.32 5.34 -24.32
C LEU A 289 3.75 5.83 -24.15
N ILE A 290 4.69 5.37 -25.00
CA ILE A 290 6.08 5.81 -24.96
C ILE A 290 6.19 7.31 -25.21
N ASP A 291 5.56 7.81 -26.27
CA ASP A 291 5.55 9.24 -26.59
C ASP A 291 4.93 10.08 -25.46
N THR A 292 3.83 9.59 -24.89
CA THR A 292 3.16 10.26 -23.75
C THR A 292 4.07 10.32 -22.53
N MET A 293 4.77 9.22 -22.22
CA MET A 293 5.70 9.19 -21.08
C MET A 293 6.92 10.09 -21.32
N GLN A 294 7.48 10.10 -22.52
CA GLN A 294 8.59 11.01 -22.85
C GLN A 294 8.20 12.47 -22.68
N ASN A 295 7.02 12.84 -23.16
CA ASN A 295 6.48 14.21 -22.98
C ASN A 295 6.23 14.53 -21.52
N TYR A 296 5.66 13.60 -20.73
CA TYR A 296 5.43 13.79 -19.31
C TYR A 296 6.75 13.93 -18.54
N LEU A 297 7.74 13.09 -18.80
CA LEU A 297 9.05 13.16 -18.15
C LEU A 297 9.76 14.50 -18.44
N ALA A 298 9.60 15.04 -19.65
CA ALA A 298 10.20 16.32 -20.05
C ALA A 298 9.45 17.52 -19.44
N ASN A 299 8.14 17.51 -19.48
CA ASN A 299 7.29 18.68 -19.17
C ASN A 299 6.62 18.62 -17.80
N LYS A 300 6.68 17.47 -17.11
CA LYS A 300 6.02 17.21 -15.81
C LYS A 300 4.49 17.48 -15.83
N SER A 301 3.89 17.39 -17.01
CA SER A 301 2.48 17.61 -17.22
C SER A 301 1.95 16.70 -18.33
N PHE A 302 0.67 16.39 -18.27
CA PHE A 302 -0.03 15.60 -19.27
C PHE A 302 -1.26 16.36 -19.75
N ASN A 303 -1.37 16.54 -21.06
CA ASN A 303 -2.50 17.22 -21.69
C ASN A 303 -3.44 16.20 -22.31
N ARG A 304 -4.71 16.20 -21.89
CA ARG A 304 -5.76 15.41 -22.50
C ARG A 304 -7.09 16.13 -22.41
N GLY A 305 -7.81 16.19 -23.53
CA GLY A 305 -9.07 16.90 -23.57
C GLY A 305 -8.89 18.42 -23.49
N LYS A 306 -9.58 19.06 -22.55
CA LYS A 306 -9.54 20.51 -22.36
C LYS A 306 -8.62 20.95 -21.21
N GLY A 307 -8.03 20.02 -20.49
CA GLY A 307 -7.24 20.26 -19.29
C GLY A 307 -5.75 19.90 -19.44
N THR A 308 -4.92 20.58 -18.64
CA THR A 308 -3.52 20.21 -18.37
C THR A 308 -3.49 19.61 -16.98
N HIS A 309 -2.91 18.41 -16.83
CA HIS A 309 -2.87 17.62 -15.59
C HIS A 309 -1.44 17.39 -15.13
#